data_5083a4c2d835c68cfd24452985f2ed5d
#
_entry.id   5083a4c2d835c68cfd24452985f2ed5d
#
_cell.length_a   1.000
_cell.length_b   1.000
_cell.length_c   1.000
_cell.angle_alpha   90.00
_cell.angle_beta   90.00
_cell.angle_gamma   90.00
#
_symmetry.space_group_name_H-M   'P 1'
#
loop_
_entity.id
_entity.type
_entity.pdbx_description
1 polymer ?
#
loop_
_entity_poly.entity_id
_entity_poly.type
_entity_poly.pdbx_seq_one_letter_code
_entity_poly.pdbx_strand_id
1 'polypeptide(L)'
;TADMEGDAAGGVVDMVMKDAPSHFQLQANAAIGYSDYFMKDGRDYLSSNRGDFTKKAPYEAFGKDYKASMSDFKNGPTQVSRHSLPAPNFIGGLGIGNRFWEDRLGVMLAGSIQNIFRGTERTYNSVKMASGEQAMYISSLQHRYYSIHDLTAGLHAKLDLTLGNHKLEWYNMYVNTNSKGIRYNNSINTEYISSDTYTQD
;
A
#
# COMPACT_ATOMS: atom_id res chain seq x y z
N THR A 1 -33.29 6.73 7.69
CA THR A 1 -32.06 7.48 7.49
C THR A 1 -31.87 8.62 8.49
N ALA A 2 -32.61 8.61 9.60
CA ALA A 2 -32.48 9.57 10.70
C ALA A 2 -31.22 9.31 11.57
N ASP A 3 -30.54 8.17 11.36
CA ASP A 3 -29.33 7.75 12.09
C ASP A 3 -28.02 8.18 11.39
N MET A 4 -28.12 8.95 10.32
CA MET A 4 -26.95 9.44 9.59
C MET A 4 -26.60 10.85 10.04
N GLU A 5 -25.29 11.13 10.22
CA GLU A 5 -24.82 12.49 10.42
C GLU A 5 -25.21 13.38 9.24
N GLY A 6 -25.83 14.54 9.52
CA GLY A 6 -26.49 15.39 8.50
C GLY A 6 -25.52 16.06 7.50
N ASP A 7 -24.19 15.90 7.66
CA ASP A 7 -23.14 16.46 6.80
C ASP A 7 -22.40 15.41 5.95
N ALA A 8 -22.89 14.16 5.92
CA ALA A 8 -22.28 13.09 5.12
C ALA A 8 -22.52 13.30 3.61
N ALA A 9 -21.70 14.13 3.00
CA ALA A 9 -21.76 14.44 1.56
C ALA A 9 -21.28 13.32 0.63
N GLY A 10 -20.60 12.30 1.16
CA GLY A 10 -19.96 11.22 0.39
C GLY A 10 -20.53 9.81 0.62
N GLY A 11 -21.58 9.70 1.43
CA GLY A 11 -22.14 8.41 1.88
C GLY A 11 -21.58 7.98 3.22
N VAL A 12 -22.34 7.14 3.91
CA VAL A 12 -21.98 6.55 5.20
C VAL A 12 -21.71 5.07 5.01
N VAL A 13 -20.58 4.60 5.52
CA VAL A 13 -20.26 3.17 5.57
C VAL A 13 -20.48 2.72 7.02
N ASP A 14 -21.56 2.01 7.26
CA ASP A 14 -21.79 1.34 8.53
C ASP A 14 -21.14 -0.04 8.51
N MET A 15 -20.13 -0.25 9.36
CA MET A 15 -19.46 -1.53 9.51
C MET A 15 -20.07 -2.31 10.67
N VAL A 16 -21.00 -3.20 10.36
CA VAL A 16 -21.55 -4.13 11.33
C VAL A 16 -20.62 -5.31 11.51
N MET A 17 -20.07 -5.46 12.71
CA MET A 17 -19.15 -6.55 13.03
C MET A 17 -19.94 -7.79 13.42
N LYS A 18 -19.45 -8.95 12.98
CA LYS A 18 -20.04 -10.25 13.31
C LYS A 18 -20.08 -10.46 14.82
N ASP A 19 -21.19 -10.93 15.32
CA ASP A 19 -21.34 -11.28 16.74
C ASP A 19 -20.49 -12.50 17.12
N ALA A 20 -20.17 -12.60 18.43
CA ALA A 20 -19.49 -13.75 18.96
C ALA A 20 -20.35 -15.02 18.76
N PRO A 21 -19.75 -16.14 18.31
CA PRO A 21 -20.48 -17.39 18.10
C PRO A 21 -21.00 -17.97 19.44
N SER A 22 -22.12 -18.70 19.40
CA SER A 22 -22.76 -19.31 20.57
C SER A 22 -21.91 -20.41 21.22
N HIS A 23 -20.93 -20.94 20.52
CA HIS A 23 -20.00 -21.97 21.00
C HIS A 23 -18.58 -21.63 20.55
N PHE A 24 -17.60 -22.24 21.18
CA PHE A 24 -16.20 -22.04 20.81
C PHE A 24 -15.98 -22.27 19.30
N GLN A 25 -15.47 -21.28 18.63
CA GLN A 25 -15.13 -21.33 17.21
C GLN A 25 -13.73 -20.78 17.00
N LEU A 26 -12.91 -21.57 16.29
CA LEU A 26 -11.61 -21.18 15.79
C LEU A 26 -11.65 -21.20 14.27
N GLN A 27 -11.30 -20.09 13.66
CA GLN A 27 -11.18 -19.95 12.19
C GLN A 27 -9.77 -19.56 11.84
N ALA A 28 -9.16 -20.26 10.90
CA ALA A 28 -7.86 -19.90 10.34
C ALA A 28 -7.92 -20.00 8.83
N ASN A 29 -7.29 -19.04 8.18
CA ASN A 29 -7.13 -19.05 6.73
C ASN A 29 -5.70 -18.60 6.38
N ALA A 30 -5.15 -19.22 5.33
CA ALA A 30 -3.87 -18.83 4.77
C ALA A 30 -3.89 -19.03 3.25
N ALA A 31 -3.28 -18.12 2.55
CA ALA A 31 -3.07 -18.20 1.12
C ALA A 31 -1.67 -17.70 0.75
N ILE A 32 -1.04 -18.34 -0.23
CA ILE A 32 0.25 -17.98 -0.78
C ILE A 32 0.15 -17.92 -2.30
N GLY A 33 0.85 -16.99 -2.92
CA GLY A 33 0.83 -16.84 -4.37
C GLY A 33 1.92 -15.91 -4.87
N TYR A 34 1.99 -15.75 -6.17
CA TYR A 34 2.89 -14.81 -6.83
C TYR A 34 2.12 -13.88 -7.77
N SER A 35 2.66 -12.69 -7.98
CA SER A 35 2.17 -11.80 -9.01
C SER A 35 2.64 -12.27 -10.39
N ASP A 36 1.72 -12.53 -11.30
CA ASP A 36 2.00 -12.90 -12.70
C ASP A 36 2.89 -11.87 -13.42
N TYR A 37 2.81 -10.62 -12.99
CA TYR A 37 3.61 -9.54 -13.57
C TYR A 37 5.12 -9.85 -13.51
N PHE A 38 5.63 -10.31 -12.37
CA PHE A 38 7.06 -10.58 -12.17
C PHE A 38 7.51 -11.95 -12.71
N MET A 39 6.59 -12.78 -13.18
CA MET A 39 6.91 -14.05 -13.83
C MET A 39 7.25 -13.90 -15.32
N LYS A 40 7.06 -12.70 -15.87
CA LYS A 40 7.35 -12.41 -17.28
C LYS A 40 8.77 -11.89 -17.43
N ASP A 41 9.45 -12.34 -18.49
CA ASP A 41 10.82 -11.93 -18.78
C ASP A 41 10.98 -10.41 -18.82
N GLY A 42 12.07 -9.93 -18.22
CA GLY A 42 12.43 -8.51 -18.20
C GLY A 42 11.64 -7.64 -17.21
N ARG A 43 10.83 -8.24 -16.34
CA ARG A 43 10.01 -7.52 -15.33
C ARG A 43 10.54 -7.76 -13.92
N ASP A 44 11.62 -7.07 -13.59
CA ASP A 44 12.23 -7.14 -12.29
C ASP A 44 11.38 -6.44 -11.21
N TYR A 45 11.42 -6.99 -10.01
CA TYR A 45 10.95 -6.33 -8.82
C TYR A 45 12.01 -5.33 -8.35
N LEU A 46 11.59 -4.08 -8.21
CA LEU A 46 12.42 -2.99 -7.73
C LEU A 46 12.20 -2.83 -6.22
N SER A 47 13.26 -2.81 -5.45
CA SER A 47 13.24 -2.48 -4.03
C SER A 47 14.23 -1.37 -3.71
N SER A 48 13.87 -0.48 -2.80
CA SER A 48 14.84 0.44 -2.20
C SER A 48 15.44 -0.22 -0.97
N ASN A 49 16.73 -0.02 -0.78
CA ASN A 49 17.34 -0.29 0.52
C ASN A 49 16.56 0.49 1.57
N ARG A 50 16.44 -0.07 2.77
CA ARG A 50 15.74 0.49 3.93
C ARG A 50 16.21 1.92 4.24
N GLY A 51 15.96 2.85 3.32
CA GLY A 51 15.98 4.25 3.62
C GLY A 51 14.83 4.47 4.59
N ASP A 52 15.17 4.86 5.78
CA ASP A 52 14.19 5.39 6.67
C ASP A 52 13.69 6.70 6.05
N PHE A 53 12.50 6.66 5.43
CA PHE A 53 11.88 7.87 4.86
C PHE A 53 11.59 8.93 5.92
N THR A 54 11.77 8.57 7.20
CA THR A 54 11.67 9.51 8.33
C THR A 54 13.00 10.18 8.66
N LYS A 55 14.12 9.80 8.02
CA LYS A 55 15.39 10.49 8.23
C LYS A 55 15.28 11.91 7.73
N LYS A 56 15.67 12.81 8.62
CA LYS A 56 15.77 14.23 8.28
C LYS A 56 16.77 14.43 7.14
N ALA A 57 16.45 15.34 6.23
CA ALA A 57 17.41 15.75 5.22
C ALA A 57 18.68 16.31 5.88
N PRO A 58 19.86 16.25 5.23
CA PRO A 58 21.10 16.71 5.84
C PRO A 58 21.03 18.15 6.39
N TYR A 59 20.35 19.07 5.69
CA TYR A 59 20.16 20.43 6.16
C TYR A 59 19.24 20.53 7.39
N GLU A 60 18.26 19.63 7.51
CA GLU A 60 17.37 19.57 8.69
C GLU A 60 18.08 18.97 9.91
N ALA A 61 19.04 18.07 9.67
CA ALA A 61 19.82 17.42 10.72
C ALA A 61 20.96 18.30 11.22
N PHE A 62 21.63 19.05 10.34
CA PHE A 62 22.87 19.76 10.61
C PHE A 62 22.78 21.29 10.41
N GLY A 63 21.61 21.79 10.00
CA GLY A 63 21.38 23.22 9.78
C GLY A 63 21.54 23.64 8.32
N LYS A 64 20.99 24.83 8.01
CA LYS A 64 20.90 25.34 6.64
C LYS A 64 22.25 25.67 5.97
N ASP A 65 23.29 25.87 6.75
CA ASP A 65 24.62 26.16 6.24
C ASP A 65 25.47 24.90 6.02
N TYR A 66 24.91 23.72 6.31
CA TYR A 66 25.57 22.45 6.09
C TYR A 66 25.71 22.12 4.60
N LYS A 67 26.94 21.87 4.19
CA LYS A 67 27.22 21.39 2.82
C LYS A 67 27.19 19.87 2.78
N ALA A 68 26.12 19.30 2.26
CA ALA A 68 25.97 17.86 2.12
C ALA A 68 27.04 17.27 1.22
N SER A 69 27.58 16.13 1.61
CA SER A 69 28.56 15.34 0.84
C SER A 69 27.89 14.10 0.25
N MET A 70 28.54 13.46 -0.73
CA MET A 70 28.05 12.20 -1.30
C MET A 70 27.87 11.09 -0.26
N SER A 71 28.59 11.12 0.87
CA SER A 71 28.46 10.16 1.93
C SER A 71 27.10 10.25 2.66
N ASP A 72 26.50 11.42 2.72
CA ASP A 72 25.21 11.63 3.35
C ASP A 72 24.06 10.95 2.57
N PHE A 73 24.27 10.71 1.28
CA PHE A 73 23.30 10.08 0.38
C PHE A 73 23.59 8.61 0.08
N LYS A 74 24.78 8.08 0.43
CA LYS A 74 25.19 6.70 0.10
C LYS A 74 24.30 5.60 0.67
N ASN A 75 23.61 5.86 1.76
CA ASN A 75 22.71 4.90 2.43
C ASN A 75 21.26 5.38 2.43
N GLY A 76 20.93 6.30 1.54
CA GLY A 76 19.59 6.86 1.43
C GLY A 76 18.60 5.93 0.72
N PRO A 77 17.30 6.29 0.72
CA PRO A 77 16.24 5.55 0.04
C PRO A 77 16.36 5.57 -1.49
N THR A 78 17.33 6.30 -2.02
CA THR A 78 17.57 6.45 -3.47
C THR A 78 18.29 5.26 -4.12
N GLN A 79 18.84 4.33 -3.33
CA GLN A 79 19.45 3.12 -3.90
C GLN A 79 18.36 2.10 -4.24
N VAL A 80 18.19 1.84 -5.53
CA VAL A 80 17.25 0.85 -6.05
C VAL A 80 18.00 -0.44 -6.35
N SER A 81 17.51 -1.53 -5.77
CA SER A 81 17.96 -2.89 -6.06
C SER A 81 16.94 -3.59 -6.97
N ARG A 82 17.44 -4.39 -7.91
CA ARG A 82 16.62 -5.19 -8.81
C ARG A 82 16.66 -6.66 -8.41
N HIS A 83 15.51 -7.30 -8.40
CA HIS A 83 15.34 -8.72 -8.12
C HIS A 83 14.48 -9.33 -9.21
N SER A 84 14.86 -10.47 -9.74
CA SER A 84 14.09 -11.17 -10.76
C SER A 84 12.69 -11.57 -10.27
N LEU A 85 12.57 -11.90 -8.98
CA LEU A 85 11.29 -12.26 -8.36
C LEU A 85 11.22 -11.71 -6.93
N PRO A 86 10.09 -11.10 -6.52
CA PRO A 86 9.87 -10.74 -5.13
C PRO A 86 9.60 -11.98 -4.27
N ALA A 87 9.54 -11.79 -2.94
CA ALA A 87 9.01 -12.83 -2.06
C ALA A 87 7.54 -13.16 -2.42
N PRO A 88 7.06 -14.37 -2.10
CA PRO A 88 5.67 -14.72 -2.36
C PRO A 88 4.69 -13.80 -1.63
N ASN A 89 3.55 -13.57 -2.26
CA ASN A 89 2.41 -12.94 -1.62
C ASN A 89 1.87 -13.89 -0.55
N PHE A 90 1.53 -13.35 0.60
CA PHE A 90 0.97 -14.10 1.71
C PHE A 90 -0.23 -13.36 2.28
N ILE A 91 -1.32 -14.08 2.50
CA ILE A 91 -2.50 -13.60 3.20
C ILE A 91 -2.82 -14.62 4.29
N GLY A 92 -2.95 -14.16 5.53
CA GLY A 92 -3.30 -15.02 6.66
C GLY A 92 -4.30 -14.34 7.58
N GLY A 93 -5.14 -15.14 8.20
CA GLY A 93 -6.09 -14.68 9.20
C GLY A 93 -6.36 -15.75 10.25
N LEU A 94 -6.56 -15.31 11.48
CA LEU A 94 -6.93 -16.13 12.61
C LEU A 94 -8.04 -15.44 13.36
N GLY A 95 -9.10 -16.17 13.67
CA GLY A 95 -10.22 -15.70 14.47
C GLY A 95 -10.61 -16.73 15.53
N ILE A 96 -10.88 -16.27 16.72
CA ILE A 96 -11.35 -17.06 17.84
C ILE A 96 -12.53 -16.36 18.49
N GLY A 97 -13.56 -17.10 18.80
CA GLY A 97 -14.74 -16.57 19.50
C GLY A 97 -15.43 -17.62 20.33
N ASN A 98 -16.10 -17.16 21.37
CA ASN A 98 -16.92 -17.99 22.25
C ASN A 98 -17.94 -17.13 23.01
N ARG A 99 -18.98 -17.79 23.56
CA ARG A 99 -19.88 -17.19 24.54
C ARG A 99 -19.75 -17.90 25.88
N PHE A 100 -19.91 -17.14 26.95
CA PHE A 100 -19.79 -17.54 28.33
C PHE A 100 -21.04 -17.10 29.11
N TRP A 101 -21.24 -17.63 30.32
CA TRP A 101 -22.33 -17.25 31.23
C TRP A 101 -23.72 -17.37 30.61
N GLU A 102 -24.06 -18.59 30.14
CA GLU A 102 -25.35 -18.84 29.49
C GLU A 102 -25.64 -17.88 28.34
N ASP A 103 -24.64 -17.68 27.44
CA ASP A 103 -24.68 -16.80 26.28
C ASP A 103 -24.75 -15.30 26.57
N ARG A 104 -24.50 -14.88 27.81
CA ARG A 104 -24.57 -13.48 28.20
C ARG A 104 -23.31 -12.70 27.81
N LEU A 105 -22.13 -13.33 27.85
CA LEU A 105 -20.86 -12.68 27.49
C LEU A 105 -20.29 -13.27 26.20
N GLY A 106 -20.30 -12.52 25.14
CA GLY A 106 -19.64 -12.85 23.89
C GLY A 106 -18.24 -12.24 23.81
N VAL A 107 -17.27 -13.04 23.40
CA VAL A 107 -15.87 -12.62 23.19
C VAL A 107 -15.45 -13.04 21.80
N MET A 108 -14.89 -12.11 21.03
CA MET A 108 -14.33 -12.38 19.70
C MET A 108 -13.01 -11.64 19.53
N LEU A 109 -11.98 -12.37 19.10
CA LEU A 109 -10.68 -11.84 18.72
C LEU A 109 -10.36 -12.32 17.32
N ALA A 110 -9.82 -11.44 16.50
CA ALA A 110 -9.34 -11.78 15.17
C ALA A 110 -8.07 -11.01 14.81
N GLY A 111 -7.21 -11.65 14.05
CA GLY A 111 -6.00 -11.05 13.50
C GLY A 111 -5.85 -11.39 12.03
N SER A 112 -5.32 -10.47 11.26
CA SER A 112 -5.03 -10.68 9.84
C SER A 112 -3.69 -10.08 9.44
N ILE A 113 -3.04 -10.69 8.47
CA ILE A 113 -1.82 -10.19 7.86
C ILE A 113 -1.90 -10.39 6.35
N GLN A 114 -1.49 -9.37 5.62
CA GLN A 114 -1.38 -9.41 4.17
C GLN A 114 -0.03 -8.85 3.77
N ASN A 115 0.75 -9.61 3.01
CA ASN A 115 2.03 -9.23 2.46
C ASN A 115 1.94 -9.42 0.95
N ILE A 116 1.82 -8.32 0.21
CA ILE A 116 1.48 -8.35 -1.22
C ILE A 116 2.50 -7.55 -2.02
N PHE A 117 3.05 -8.19 -3.05
CA PHE A 117 3.90 -7.58 -4.06
C PHE A 117 3.13 -7.43 -5.36
N ARG A 118 3.12 -6.23 -5.90
CA ARG A 118 2.44 -5.91 -7.16
C ARG A 118 3.36 -5.16 -8.10
N GLY A 119 3.29 -5.49 -9.37
CA GLY A 119 3.93 -4.75 -10.44
C GLY A 119 2.93 -4.25 -11.46
N THR A 120 3.20 -3.12 -12.07
CA THR A 120 2.44 -2.60 -13.20
C THR A 120 3.33 -1.77 -14.11
N GLU A 121 2.95 -1.75 -15.37
CA GLU A 121 3.62 -0.99 -16.42
C GLU A 121 2.62 -0.05 -17.07
N ARG A 122 3.05 1.18 -17.34
CA ARG A 122 2.20 2.18 -17.99
C ARG A 122 3.01 3.01 -18.96
N THR A 123 2.40 3.31 -20.10
CA THR A 123 2.94 4.24 -21.09
C THR A 123 2.16 5.55 -21.04
N TYR A 124 2.88 6.66 -20.99
CA TYR A 124 2.31 7.99 -21.05
C TYR A 124 2.89 8.73 -22.26
N ASN A 125 2.01 9.39 -23.00
CA ASN A 125 2.38 10.23 -24.12
C ASN A 125 1.93 11.67 -23.84
N SER A 126 2.82 12.63 -24.02
CA SER A 126 2.45 14.04 -24.08
C SER A 126 2.37 14.46 -25.54
N VAL A 127 1.30 15.12 -25.91
CA VAL A 127 1.05 15.58 -27.29
C VAL A 127 1.09 17.09 -27.31
N LYS A 128 1.75 17.69 -28.30
CA LYS A 128 1.76 19.13 -28.56
C LYS A 128 1.34 19.42 -30.00
N MET A 129 0.82 20.64 -30.21
CA MET A 129 0.60 21.15 -31.57
C MET A 129 1.89 21.74 -32.12
N ALA A 130 2.21 21.43 -33.35
CA ALA A 130 3.31 22.08 -34.06
C ALA A 130 2.98 23.55 -34.28
N SER A 131 3.93 24.43 -34.02
CA SER A 131 3.75 25.88 -34.21
C SER A 131 3.50 26.20 -35.68
N GLY A 132 2.35 26.79 -35.97
CA GLY A 132 1.98 27.19 -37.34
C GLY A 132 1.33 26.10 -38.20
N GLU A 133 1.14 24.89 -37.67
CA GLU A 133 0.48 23.78 -38.37
C GLU A 133 -0.67 23.23 -37.55
N GLN A 134 -1.67 22.62 -38.20
CA GLN A 134 -2.76 21.90 -37.51
C GLN A 134 -2.36 20.45 -37.18
N ALA A 135 -1.09 20.15 -37.14
CA ALA A 135 -0.57 18.82 -36.86
C ALA A 135 -0.19 18.65 -35.38
N MET A 136 -0.60 17.56 -34.79
CA MET A 136 -0.20 17.14 -33.42
C MET A 136 0.98 16.18 -33.53
N TYR A 137 1.94 16.30 -32.60
CA TYR A 137 3.04 15.36 -32.47
C TYR A 137 3.22 14.94 -31.01
N ILE A 138 3.78 13.75 -30.79
CA ILE A 138 4.14 13.29 -29.46
C ILE A 138 5.41 14.00 -29.03
N SER A 139 5.32 14.87 -28.02
CA SER A 139 6.46 15.62 -27.49
C SER A 139 7.28 14.83 -26.47
N SER A 140 6.66 13.90 -25.75
CA SER A 140 7.38 12.96 -24.90
C SER A 140 6.66 11.62 -24.80
N LEU A 141 7.45 10.57 -24.70
CA LEU A 141 7.03 9.20 -24.45
C LEU A 141 7.65 8.74 -23.13
N GLN A 142 6.86 8.27 -22.20
CA GLN A 142 7.35 7.78 -20.93
C GLN A 142 6.86 6.35 -20.69
N HIS A 143 7.81 5.44 -20.47
CA HIS A 143 7.58 4.10 -19.99
C HIS A 143 7.83 4.05 -18.49
N ARG A 144 6.79 3.76 -17.72
CA ARG A 144 6.83 3.73 -16.26
C ARG A 144 6.58 2.33 -15.75
N TYR A 145 7.51 1.85 -14.94
CA TYR A 145 7.45 0.56 -14.24
C TYR A 145 7.25 0.81 -12.77
N TYR A 146 6.28 0.14 -12.17
CA TYR A 146 5.97 0.28 -10.76
C TYR A 146 6.17 -1.06 -10.05
N SER A 147 6.86 -1.01 -8.94
CA SER A 147 6.96 -2.12 -8.00
C SER A 147 6.41 -1.65 -6.66
N ILE A 148 5.40 -2.33 -6.16
CA ILE A 148 4.69 -1.97 -4.95
C ILE A 148 4.73 -3.15 -3.99
N HIS A 149 5.05 -2.88 -2.73
CA HIS A 149 4.99 -3.82 -1.63
C HIS A 149 4.09 -3.27 -0.54
N ASP A 150 2.98 -3.94 -0.30
CA ASP A 150 2.00 -3.61 0.71
C ASP A 150 2.04 -4.66 1.82
N LEU A 151 2.31 -4.21 3.05
CA LEU A 151 2.20 -5.01 4.27
C LEU A 151 1.09 -4.42 5.12
N THR A 152 0.02 -5.17 5.30
CA THR A 152 -1.11 -4.78 6.16
C THR A 152 -1.26 -5.79 7.27
N ALA A 153 -1.34 -5.32 8.52
CA ALA A 153 -1.67 -6.13 9.69
C ALA A 153 -2.88 -5.52 10.39
N GLY A 154 -3.82 -6.37 10.73
CA GLY A 154 -5.05 -5.98 11.43
C GLY A 154 -5.28 -6.82 12.68
N LEU A 155 -5.78 -6.18 13.74
CA LEU A 155 -6.26 -6.82 14.94
C LEU A 155 -7.67 -6.32 15.23
N HIS A 156 -8.53 -7.21 15.66
CA HIS A 156 -9.91 -6.92 15.98
C HIS A 156 -10.31 -7.61 17.28
N ALA A 157 -10.98 -6.88 18.17
CA ALA A 157 -11.54 -7.39 19.41
C ALA A 157 -12.97 -6.90 19.58
N LYS A 158 -13.89 -7.79 19.92
CA LYS A 158 -15.27 -7.48 20.25
C LYS A 158 -15.65 -8.21 21.54
N LEU A 159 -16.31 -7.46 22.41
CA LEU A 159 -16.97 -7.98 23.62
C LEU A 159 -18.42 -7.55 23.57
N ASP A 160 -19.34 -8.44 23.82
CA ASP A 160 -20.75 -8.14 24.03
C ASP A 160 -21.25 -8.77 25.31
N LEU A 161 -21.99 -7.99 26.10
CA LEU A 161 -22.55 -8.41 27.41
C LEU A 161 -24.05 -8.10 27.44
N THR A 162 -24.85 -9.12 27.69
CA THR A 162 -26.31 -9.01 27.83
C THR A 162 -26.70 -9.17 29.27
N LEU A 163 -27.33 -8.14 29.84
CA LEU A 163 -27.84 -8.12 31.24
C LEU A 163 -29.33 -7.81 31.23
N GLY A 164 -30.15 -8.84 31.25
CA GLY A 164 -31.61 -8.68 31.15
C GLY A 164 -31.99 -7.99 29.80
N ASN A 165 -32.59 -6.83 29.89
CA ASN A 165 -32.99 -6.04 28.72
C ASN A 165 -31.91 -5.09 28.22
N HIS A 166 -30.71 -5.11 28.81
CA HIS A 166 -29.62 -4.24 28.43
C HIS A 166 -28.54 -5.02 27.68
N LYS A 167 -28.03 -4.44 26.58
CA LYS A 167 -26.90 -4.99 25.83
C LYS A 167 -25.78 -3.94 25.83
N LEU A 168 -24.60 -4.35 26.27
CA LEU A 168 -23.38 -3.54 26.21
C LEU A 168 -22.45 -4.18 25.19
N GLU A 169 -22.01 -3.39 24.22
CA GLU A 169 -21.07 -3.81 23.20
C GLU A 169 -19.81 -2.94 23.25
N TRP A 170 -18.66 -3.59 23.20
CA TRP A 170 -17.38 -2.94 23.02
C TRP A 170 -16.65 -3.59 21.85
N TYR A 171 -16.21 -2.79 20.93
CA TYR A 171 -15.39 -3.27 19.83
C TYR A 171 -14.16 -2.36 19.62
N ASN A 172 -13.07 -2.96 19.22
CA ASN A 172 -11.84 -2.26 18.90
C ASN A 172 -11.23 -2.90 17.66
N MET A 173 -10.74 -2.04 16.76
CA MET A 173 -10.03 -2.45 15.56
C MET A 173 -8.75 -1.63 15.43
N TYR A 174 -7.66 -2.32 15.21
CA TYR A 174 -6.37 -1.72 14.88
C TYR A 174 -5.92 -2.24 13.51
N VAL A 175 -5.61 -1.32 12.61
CA VAL A 175 -5.06 -1.65 11.28
C VAL A 175 -3.81 -0.83 11.06
N ASN A 176 -2.75 -1.50 10.65
CA ASN A 176 -1.51 -0.87 10.24
C ASN A 176 -1.19 -1.29 8.80
N THR A 177 -1.02 -0.32 7.93
CA THR A 177 -0.62 -0.54 6.54
C THR A 177 0.69 0.18 6.25
N ASN A 178 1.66 -0.56 5.76
CA ASN A 178 2.92 -0.03 5.26
C ASN A 178 2.99 -0.32 3.77
N SER A 179 2.95 0.74 2.96
CA SER A 179 3.05 0.64 1.50
C SER A 179 4.35 1.27 1.02
N LYS A 180 5.12 0.53 0.26
CA LYS A 180 6.36 0.98 -0.36
C LYS A 180 6.24 0.82 -1.86
N GLY A 181 6.45 1.92 -2.59
CA GLY A 181 6.38 1.93 -4.04
C GLY A 181 7.65 2.51 -4.66
N ILE A 182 8.13 1.87 -5.71
CA ILE A 182 9.21 2.39 -6.56
C ILE A 182 8.65 2.53 -7.96
N ARG A 183 8.90 3.69 -8.54
CA ARG A 183 8.62 3.97 -9.94
C ARG A 183 9.94 4.17 -10.69
N TYR A 184 10.18 3.33 -11.67
CA TYR A 184 11.22 3.55 -12.65
C TYR A 184 10.58 4.19 -13.88
N ASN A 185 11.13 5.32 -14.33
CA ASN A 185 10.62 6.05 -15.47
C ASN A 185 11.70 6.10 -16.55
N ASN A 186 11.39 5.59 -17.73
CA ASN A 186 12.19 5.75 -18.92
C ASN A 186 11.48 6.78 -19.82
N SER A 187 12.10 7.94 -20.04
CA SER A 187 11.49 9.07 -20.74
C SER A 187 12.28 9.42 -22.00
N ILE A 188 11.58 9.52 -23.10
CA ILE A 188 12.10 9.99 -24.38
C ILE A 188 11.43 11.33 -24.67
N ASN A 189 12.23 12.39 -24.82
CA ASN A 189 11.73 13.69 -25.23
C ASN A 189 12.03 13.89 -26.72
N THR A 190 10.96 13.97 -27.54
CA THR A 190 11.10 14.07 -29.00
C THR A 190 11.38 15.48 -29.50
N GLU A 191 11.21 16.49 -28.64
CA GLU A 191 11.49 17.89 -29.00
C GLU A 191 13.00 18.17 -29.22
N TYR A 192 13.84 17.34 -28.60
CA TYR A 192 15.30 17.50 -28.63
C TYR A 192 16.00 16.40 -29.40
N ILE A 193 15.27 15.55 -30.13
CA ILE A 193 15.88 14.51 -30.95
C ILE A 193 16.38 15.13 -32.26
N SER A 194 17.50 15.84 -32.17
CA SER A 194 18.51 15.85 -33.24
C SER A 194 19.66 14.88 -32.94
N SER A 195 19.64 14.19 -31.77
CA SER A 195 20.61 13.16 -31.36
C SER A 195 20.03 12.35 -30.21
N ASP A 196 20.24 11.04 -30.21
CA ASP A 196 19.76 10.02 -29.25
C ASP A 196 20.11 10.35 -27.79
N THR A 197 19.33 11.19 -27.13
CA THR A 197 19.55 11.51 -25.72
C THR A 197 18.44 10.82 -24.87
N TYR A 198 18.80 9.77 -24.16
CA TYR A 198 17.96 9.14 -23.17
C TYR A 198 18.27 9.72 -21.79
N THR A 199 17.25 10.24 -21.09
CA THR A 199 17.38 10.62 -19.69
C THR A 199 16.71 9.56 -18.83
N GLN A 200 17.45 9.02 -17.86
CA GLN A 200 16.95 8.16 -16.78
C GLN A 200 16.79 9.04 -15.53
N ASP A 201 15.58 9.13 -15.01
CA ASP A 201 15.26 9.76 -13.72
C ASP A 201 15.15 8.73 -12.60
#